data_18f25710d6a2051360f38e02040dbca6
#
_entry.id   18f25710d6a2051360f38e02040dbca6
#
_cell.length_a   1.000
_cell.length_b   1.000
_cell.length_c   1.000
_cell.angle_alpha   90.00
_cell.angle_beta   90.00
_cell.angle_gamma   90.00
#
_symmetry.space_group_name_H-M   'P 1'
#
loop_
_entity.id
_entity.type
_entity.pdbx_description
1 polymer ?
#
loop_
_entity_poly.entity_id
_entity_poly.type
_entity_poly.pdbx_seq_one_letter_code
_entity_poly.pdbx_strand_id
1 'polypeptide(L)'
;GDVHMEPIRNKILDCKRIVIKIGTSSLMLADGSVNYQTIDRLAYVLTVLRNQGKEIVLVSSGAIGVGLNHLNLPHRPKSIPEQQAVASVGQAELMNLYTRFFSHYNQIVGQILMTLDIVQFPESRRNAVNAFEQLLKMGIIPIVNENDAVSVEELDHLTKFGDNDRLSATVA
;
A
#
# COMPACT_ATOMS: atom_id res chain seq x y z
N GLY A 1 -7.40 -4.67 -28.85
CA GLY A 1 -6.93 -4.44 -27.50
C GLY A 1 -7.26 -5.51 -26.48
N ASP A 2 -8.04 -6.57 -26.83
CA ASP A 2 -8.55 -7.50 -25.82
C ASP A 2 -7.65 -8.71 -25.54
N VAL A 3 -6.66 -8.97 -26.37
CA VAL A 3 -5.85 -10.20 -26.30
C VAL A 3 -4.88 -10.21 -25.13
N HIS A 4 -4.50 -9.04 -24.59
CA HIS A 4 -3.54 -8.97 -23.48
C HIS A 4 -4.19 -8.94 -22.08
N MET A 5 -5.49 -8.73 -22.00
CA MET A 5 -6.22 -8.65 -20.72
C MET A 5 -6.66 -10.01 -20.18
N GLU A 6 -6.89 -11.00 -21.02
CA GLU A 6 -7.32 -12.33 -20.59
C GLU A 6 -6.32 -13.07 -19.69
N PRO A 7 -5.00 -13.07 -19.97
CA PRO A 7 -4.04 -13.75 -19.09
C PRO A 7 -3.96 -13.12 -17.70
N ILE A 8 -4.08 -11.78 -17.60
CA ILE A 8 -4.09 -11.06 -16.32
C ILE A 8 -5.39 -11.35 -15.57
N ARG A 9 -6.52 -11.34 -16.27
CA ARG A 9 -7.83 -11.64 -15.70
C ARG A 9 -7.86 -13.07 -15.14
N ASN A 10 -7.31 -14.05 -15.86
CA ASN A 10 -7.24 -15.43 -15.40
C ASN A 10 -6.34 -15.57 -14.18
N LYS A 11 -5.21 -14.85 -14.14
CA LYS A 11 -4.33 -14.81 -12.97
C LYS A 11 -5.03 -14.25 -11.75
N ILE A 12 -5.82 -13.17 -11.90
CA ILE A 12 -6.62 -12.58 -10.81
C ILE A 12 -7.67 -13.58 -10.31
N LEU A 13 -8.34 -14.29 -11.22
CA LEU A 13 -9.37 -15.28 -10.85
C LEU A 13 -8.78 -16.45 -10.06
N ASP A 14 -7.57 -16.89 -10.41
CA ASP A 14 -6.94 -18.07 -9.83
C ASP A 14 -6.17 -17.75 -8.53
N CYS A 15 -5.74 -16.50 -8.33
CA CYS A 15 -4.97 -16.12 -7.15
C CYS A 15 -5.87 -15.82 -5.95
N LYS A 16 -5.46 -16.33 -4.79
CA LYS A 16 -6.13 -16.02 -3.53
C LYS A 16 -5.68 -14.67 -2.96
N ARG A 17 -4.40 -14.37 -3.04
CA ARG A 17 -3.79 -13.16 -2.48
C ARG A 17 -3.27 -12.26 -3.57
N ILE A 18 -3.62 -10.98 -3.50
CA ILE A 18 -3.18 -9.96 -4.44
C ILE A 18 -2.48 -8.85 -3.68
N VAL A 19 -1.23 -8.58 -4.05
CA VAL A 19 -0.43 -7.48 -3.51
C VAL A 19 -0.41 -6.37 -4.56
N ILE A 20 -0.94 -5.22 -4.21
CA ILE A 20 -0.99 -4.04 -5.09
C ILE A 20 0.03 -3.03 -4.60
N LYS A 21 0.92 -2.61 -5.49
CA LYS A 21 1.89 -1.54 -5.22
C LYS A 21 1.46 -0.27 -5.94
N ILE A 22 1.39 0.83 -5.21
CA ILE A 22 1.10 2.14 -5.80
C ILE A 22 2.23 3.11 -5.48
N GLY A 23 2.75 3.73 -6.54
CA GLY A 23 3.87 4.66 -6.45
C GLY A 23 3.41 6.12 -6.33
N THR A 24 4.36 6.99 -5.99
CA THR A 24 4.13 8.44 -5.87
C THR A 24 3.57 9.04 -7.15
N SER A 25 4.07 8.61 -8.31
CA SER A 25 3.61 9.13 -9.61
C SER A 25 2.13 8.87 -9.89
N SER A 26 1.56 7.82 -9.32
CA SER A 26 0.14 7.51 -9.46
C SER A 26 -0.73 8.25 -8.42
N LEU A 27 -0.17 8.52 -7.24
CA LEU A 27 -0.88 9.21 -6.16
C LEU A 27 -0.91 10.71 -6.34
N MET A 28 0.07 11.29 -7.04
CA MET A 28 0.23 12.73 -7.17
C MET A 28 0.01 13.16 -8.61
N LEU A 29 -0.65 14.30 -8.78
CA LEU A 29 -0.76 14.96 -10.08
C LEU A 29 0.51 15.75 -10.39
N ALA A 30 0.67 16.14 -11.65
CA ALA A 30 1.85 16.88 -12.11
C ALA A 30 2.04 18.22 -11.40
N ASP A 31 0.97 18.83 -10.93
CA ASP A 31 0.99 20.10 -10.18
C ASP A 31 1.32 19.93 -8.70
N GLY A 32 1.59 18.70 -8.24
CA GLY A 32 1.90 18.38 -6.84
C GLY A 32 0.69 18.13 -5.95
N SER A 33 -0.52 18.22 -6.47
CA SER A 33 -1.71 17.88 -5.72
C SER A 33 -1.97 16.38 -5.69
N VAL A 34 -2.79 15.93 -4.75
CA VAL A 34 -3.15 14.52 -4.62
C VAL A 34 -4.16 14.12 -5.68
N ASN A 35 -3.94 12.99 -6.31
CA ASN A 35 -4.87 12.42 -7.27
C ASN A 35 -5.98 11.65 -6.56
N TYR A 36 -7.01 12.34 -6.13
CA TYR A 36 -8.13 11.75 -5.40
C TYR A 36 -8.92 10.73 -6.23
N GLN A 37 -9.02 10.92 -7.53
CA GLN A 37 -9.69 9.97 -8.42
C GLN A 37 -8.99 8.62 -8.42
N THR A 38 -7.66 8.61 -8.45
CA THR A 38 -6.89 7.37 -8.39
C THR A 38 -7.09 6.65 -7.06
N ILE A 39 -7.09 7.38 -5.95
CA ILE A 39 -7.30 6.80 -4.62
C ILE A 39 -8.71 6.20 -4.52
N ASP A 40 -9.72 6.93 -4.97
CA ASP A 40 -11.10 6.46 -4.95
C ASP A 40 -11.29 5.21 -5.81
N ARG A 41 -10.76 5.23 -7.03
CA ARG A 41 -10.85 4.09 -7.93
C ARG A 41 -10.12 2.86 -7.35
N LEU A 42 -8.95 3.08 -6.77
CA LEU A 42 -8.20 2.01 -6.11
C LEU A 42 -9.02 1.41 -4.95
N ALA A 43 -9.59 2.25 -4.11
CA ALA A 43 -10.42 1.82 -2.99
C ALA A 43 -11.62 1.00 -3.48
N TYR A 44 -12.29 1.46 -4.52
CA TYR A 44 -13.41 0.73 -5.12
C TYR A 44 -13.00 -0.65 -5.65
N VAL A 45 -11.98 -0.69 -6.50
CA VAL A 45 -11.54 -1.94 -7.14
C VAL A 45 -11.05 -2.95 -6.10
N LEU A 46 -10.24 -2.50 -5.15
CA LEU A 46 -9.71 -3.40 -4.12
C LEU A 46 -10.81 -3.92 -3.19
N THR A 47 -11.80 -3.10 -2.89
CA THR A 47 -12.96 -3.53 -2.11
C THR A 47 -13.78 -4.58 -2.85
N VAL A 48 -14.00 -4.39 -4.15
CA VAL A 48 -14.72 -5.39 -4.99
C VAL A 48 -13.97 -6.72 -4.97
N LEU A 49 -12.66 -6.71 -5.19
CA LEU A 49 -11.84 -7.93 -5.19
C LEU A 49 -11.88 -8.62 -3.82
N ARG A 50 -11.78 -7.86 -2.76
CA ARG A 50 -11.85 -8.40 -1.41
C ARG A 50 -13.22 -9.03 -1.14
N ASN A 51 -14.31 -8.41 -1.58
CA ASN A 51 -15.67 -8.95 -1.43
C ASN A 51 -15.89 -10.23 -2.25
N GLN A 52 -15.09 -10.46 -3.28
CA GLN A 52 -15.07 -11.69 -4.05
C GLN A 52 -14.27 -12.82 -3.37
N GLY A 53 -13.79 -12.61 -2.16
CA GLY A 53 -13.04 -13.59 -1.38
C GLY A 53 -11.51 -13.50 -1.55
N LYS A 54 -11.00 -12.49 -2.24
CA LYS A 54 -9.56 -12.30 -2.37
C LYS A 54 -8.97 -11.67 -1.11
N GLU A 55 -7.74 -12.03 -0.80
CA GLU A 55 -6.93 -11.36 0.21
C GLU A 55 -6.15 -10.25 -0.47
N ILE A 56 -6.32 -9.01 -0.01
CA ILE A 56 -5.72 -7.83 -0.64
C ILE A 56 -4.73 -7.18 0.31
N VAL A 57 -3.54 -6.90 -0.20
CA VAL A 57 -2.50 -6.14 0.50
C VAL A 57 -2.14 -4.93 -0.36
N LEU A 58 -2.14 -3.75 0.23
CA LEU A 58 -1.75 -2.52 -0.45
C LEU A 58 -0.39 -2.05 0.06
N VAL A 59 0.56 -1.91 -0.86
CA VAL A 59 1.88 -1.34 -0.59
C VAL A 59 1.91 0.04 -1.22
N SER A 60 2.09 1.07 -0.40
CA SER A 60 2.02 2.46 -0.86
C SER A 60 3.30 3.20 -0.58
N SER A 61 3.77 3.96 -1.56
CA SER A 61 4.74 5.04 -1.38
C SER A 61 4.01 6.39 -1.38
N GLY A 62 4.74 7.48 -1.40
CA GLY A 62 4.17 8.82 -1.60
C GLY A 62 3.98 9.66 -0.35
N ALA A 63 4.44 9.22 0.82
CA ALA A 63 4.31 9.99 2.06
C ALA A 63 4.95 11.39 1.95
N ILE A 64 6.13 11.50 1.34
CA ILE A 64 6.79 12.80 1.17
C ILE A 64 5.98 13.71 0.24
N GLY A 65 5.52 13.18 -0.90
CA GLY A 65 4.70 13.95 -1.84
C GLY A 65 3.42 14.48 -1.21
N VAL A 66 2.72 13.63 -0.48
CA VAL A 66 1.51 14.02 0.24
C VAL A 66 1.83 15.06 1.32
N GLY A 67 2.95 14.89 2.04
CA GLY A 67 3.39 15.85 3.06
C GLY A 67 3.73 17.22 2.46
N LEU A 68 4.43 17.26 1.34
CA LEU A 68 4.74 18.51 0.63
C LEU A 68 3.46 19.24 0.24
N ASN A 69 2.50 18.53 -0.32
CA ASN A 69 1.21 19.11 -0.70
C ASN A 69 0.44 19.63 0.51
N HIS A 70 0.38 18.83 1.57
CA HIS A 70 -0.37 19.22 2.78
C HIS A 70 0.23 20.43 3.47
N LEU A 71 1.56 20.56 3.45
CA LEU A 71 2.28 21.68 4.05
C LEU A 71 2.47 22.86 3.08
N ASN A 72 1.98 22.75 1.85
CA ASN A 72 2.16 23.76 0.79
C ASN A 72 3.63 24.10 0.52
N LEU A 73 4.50 23.09 0.56
CA LEU A 73 5.92 23.26 0.25
C LEU A 73 6.16 22.97 -1.23
N PRO A 74 6.80 23.91 -1.98
CA PRO A 74 7.00 23.73 -3.43
C PRO A 74 8.09 22.72 -3.78
N HIS A 75 9.03 22.49 -2.88
CA HIS A 75 10.19 21.65 -3.13
C HIS A 75 10.48 20.73 -1.94
N ARG A 76 11.05 19.58 -2.26
CA ARG A 76 11.53 18.64 -1.25
C ARG A 76 12.65 19.28 -0.43
N PRO A 77 12.58 19.27 0.92
CA PRO A 77 13.62 19.78 1.77
C PRO A 77 14.96 19.06 1.54
N LYS A 78 16.05 19.78 1.72
CA LYS A 78 17.41 19.24 1.50
C LYS A 78 17.95 18.52 2.72
N SER A 79 17.59 18.94 3.93
CA SER A 79 18.08 18.31 5.15
C SER A 79 17.29 17.04 5.46
N ILE A 80 17.99 16.07 6.04
CA ILE A 80 17.36 14.81 6.46
C ILE A 80 16.28 15.03 7.52
N PRO A 81 16.51 15.85 8.58
CA PRO A 81 15.46 16.10 9.57
C PRO A 81 14.20 16.71 8.99
N GLU A 82 14.33 17.64 8.04
CA GLU A 82 13.17 18.23 7.38
C GLU A 82 12.43 17.21 6.49
N GLN A 83 13.17 16.38 5.76
CA GLN A 83 12.57 15.31 4.96
C GLN A 83 11.80 14.32 5.84
N GLN A 84 12.35 13.96 6.99
CA GLN A 84 11.68 13.07 7.95
C GLN A 84 10.42 13.72 8.53
N ALA A 85 10.47 15.01 8.83
CA ALA A 85 9.32 15.76 9.31
C ALA A 85 8.20 15.79 8.26
N VAL A 86 8.54 16.09 7.00
CA VAL A 86 7.57 16.08 5.89
C VAL A 86 6.98 14.69 5.68
N ALA A 87 7.80 13.65 5.70
CA ALA A 87 7.34 12.27 5.57
C ALA A 87 6.40 11.88 6.72
N SER A 88 6.67 12.33 7.93
CA SER A 88 5.83 12.09 9.11
C SER A 88 4.44 12.69 8.94
N VAL A 89 4.37 13.95 8.51
CA VAL A 89 3.09 14.62 8.20
C VAL A 89 2.37 13.91 7.05
N GLY A 90 3.11 13.59 5.99
CA GLY A 90 2.57 12.92 4.82
C GLY A 90 2.05 11.53 5.11
N GLN A 91 2.72 10.78 5.98
CA GLN A 91 2.29 9.44 6.37
C GLN A 91 0.94 9.46 7.08
N ALA A 92 0.77 10.38 8.01
CA ALA A 92 -0.50 10.54 8.73
C ALA A 92 -1.63 10.91 7.77
N GLU A 93 -1.38 11.86 6.86
CA GLU A 93 -2.39 12.29 5.88
C GLU A 93 -2.70 11.20 4.87
N LEU A 94 -1.70 10.47 4.39
CA LEU A 94 -1.88 9.37 3.44
C LEU A 94 -2.76 8.27 4.06
N MET A 95 -2.51 7.88 5.29
CA MET A 95 -3.34 6.90 5.98
C MET A 95 -4.77 7.41 6.21
N ASN A 96 -4.92 8.69 6.52
CA ASN A 96 -6.22 9.32 6.63
C ASN A 96 -7.00 9.26 5.30
N LEU A 97 -6.34 9.54 4.18
CA LEU A 97 -6.93 9.44 2.85
C LEU A 97 -7.39 8.02 2.55
N TYR A 98 -6.55 7.02 2.77
CA TYR A 98 -6.92 5.62 2.55
C TYR A 98 -8.10 5.22 3.43
N THR A 99 -8.05 5.51 4.71
CA THR A 99 -9.13 5.18 5.64
C THR A 99 -10.46 5.78 5.17
N ARG A 100 -10.44 7.03 4.76
CA ARG A 100 -11.63 7.76 4.32
C ARG A 100 -12.19 7.17 3.01
N PHE A 101 -11.35 6.97 1.99
CA PHE A 101 -11.81 6.47 0.71
C PHE A 101 -12.31 5.03 0.78
N PHE A 102 -11.62 4.15 1.50
CA PHE A 102 -12.08 2.79 1.70
C PHE A 102 -13.38 2.73 2.52
N SER A 103 -13.57 3.64 3.46
CA SER A 103 -14.79 3.68 4.27
C SER A 103 -16.05 3.98 3.44
N HIS A 104 -15.92 4.68 2.31
CA HIS A 104 -17.03 4.91 1.39
C HIS A 104 -17.60 3.59 0.83
N TYR A 105 -16.81 2.54 0.81
CA TYR A 105 -17.19 1.21 0.33
C TYR A 105 -17.32 0.20 1.47
N ASN A 106 -17.42 0.68 2.71
CA ASN A 106 -17.51 -0.14 3.92
C ASN A 106 -16.34 -1.11 4.11
N GLN A 107 -15.15 -0.72 3.64
CA GLN A 107 -13.95 -1.52 3.78
C GLN A 107 -13.03 -0.92 4.85
N ILE A 108 -12.64 -1.77 5.79
CA ILE A 108 -11.69 -1.41 6.85
C ILE A 108 -10.28 -1.68 6.36
N VAL A 109 -9.37 -0.77 6.67
CA VAL A 109 -7.94 -0.89 6.40
C VAL A 109 -7.16 -0.85 7.71
N GLY A 110 -5.98 -1.47 7.71
CA GLY A 110 -5.09 -1.47 8.87
C GLY A 110 -3.67 -1.16 8.42
N GLN A 111 -2.99 -0.29 9.15
CA GLN A 111 -1.62 0.07 8.84
C GLN A 111 -0.64 -0.94 9.46
N ILE A 112 0.31 -1.40 8.67
CA ILE A 112 1.45 -2.18 9.16
C ILE A 112 2.70 -1.32 9.02
N LEU A 113 3.36 -1.08 10.15
CA LEU A 113 4.60 -0.32 10.20
C LEU A 113 5.77 -1.28 9.98
N MET A 114 6.56 -0.99 8.94
CA MET A 114 7.77 -1.74 8.62
C MET A 114 8.96 -1.04 9.26
N THR A 115 9.47 -1.62 10.36
CA THR A 115 10.64 -1.12 11.07
C THR A 115 11.87 -1.97 10.74
N LEU A 116 13.05 -1.42 11.03
CA LEU A 116 14.32 -2.15 10.87
C LEU A 116 14.35 -3.46 11.66
N ASP A 117 13.68 -3.51 12.80
CA ASP A 117 13.59 -4.71 13.64
C ASP A 117 12.98 -5.89 12.89
N ILE A 118 11.98 -5.65 12.04
CA ILE A 118 11.33 -6.68 11.24
C ILE A 118 12.31 -7.30 10.24
N VAL A 119 13.25 -6.49 9.73
CA VAL A 119 14.29 -6.94 8.82
C VAL A 119 15.37 -7.73 9.55
N GLN A 120 15.78 -7.27 10.73
CA GLN A 120 16.96 -7.76 11.45
C GLN A 120 16.67 -8.93 12.37
N PHE A 121 15.48 -9.00 12.96
CA PHE A 121 15.15 -9.98 13.99
C PHE A 121 14.06 -10.95 13.54
N PRO A 122 14.33 -12.27 13.54
CA PRO A 122 13.33 -13.28 13.15
C PRO A 122 12.05 -13.25 13.95
N GLU A 123 12.12 -12.92 15.25
CA GLU A 123 10.94 -12.83 16.11
C GLU A 123 10.04 -11.66 15.71
N SER A 124 10.61 -10.49 15.48
CA SER A 124 9.88 -9.31 15.00
C SER A 124 9.24 -9.57 13.64
N ARG A 125 9.94 -10.26 12.76
CA ARG A 125 9.41 -10.67 11.45
C ARG A 125 8.22 -11.61 11.60
N ARG A 126 8.31 -12.60 12.48
CA ARG A 126 7.23 -13.55 12.75
C ARG A 126 6.00 -12.83 13.27
N ASN A 127 6.18 -11.88 14.19
CA ASN A 127 5.08 -11.08 14.74
C ASN A 127 4.41 -10.24 13.64
N ALA A 128 5.19 -9.65 12.74
CA ALA A 128 4.64 -8.89 11.61
C ALA A 128 3.84 -9.78 10.66
N VAL A 129 4.37 -10.95 10.32
CA VAL A 129 3.66 -11.94 9.48
C VAL A 129 2.35 -12.35 10.15
N ASN A 130 2.37 -12.63 11.43
CA ASN A 130 1.16 -13.01 12.18
C ASN A 130 0.11 -11.89 12.17
N ALA A 131 0.54 -10.64 12.29
CA ALA A 131 -0.36 -9.49 12.20
C ALA A 131 -0.99 -9.37 10.81
N PHE A 132 -0.20 -9.55 9.75
CA PHE A 132 -0.69 -9.59 8.37
C PHE A 132 -1.77 -10.66 8.19
N GLU A 133 -1.44 -11.89 8.57
CA GLU A 133 -2.36 -13.02 8.41
C GLU A 133 -3.64 -12.79 9.20
N GLN A 134 -3.54 -12.20 10.39
CA GLN A 134 -4.72 -11.92 11.21
C GLN A 134 -5.61 -10.85 10.58
N LEU A 135 -5.03 -9.77 10.04
CA LEU A 135 -5.78 -8.75 9.33
C LEU A 135 -6.54 -9.34 8.14
N LEU A 136 -5.85 -10.18 7.34
CA LEU A 136 -6.46 -10.82 6.18
C LEU A 136 -7.62 -11.73 6.58
N LYS A 137 -7.48 -12.49 7.66
CA LYS A 137 -8.55 -13.34 8.18
C LYS A 137 -9.76 -12.53 8.66
N MET A 138 -9.54 -11.34 9.17
CA MET A 138 -10.60 -10.45 9.62
C MET A 138 -11.27 -9.69 8.47
N GLY A 139 -10.83 -9.90 7.23
CA GLY A 139 -11.34 -9.19 6.07
C GLY A 139 -10.87 -7.75 5.96
N ILE A 140 -9.77 -7.42 6.61
CA ILE A 140 -9.16 -6.09 6.61
C ILE A 140 -8.10 -6.05 5.52
N ILE A 141 -7.95 -4.91 4.85
CA ILE A 141 -6.88 -4.69 3.88
C ILE A 141 -5.69 -4.08 4.62
N PRO A 142 -4.56 -4.82 4.75
CA PRO A 142 -3.35 -4.24 5.31
C PRO A 142 -2.75 -3.23 4.33
N ILE A 143 -2.32 -2.09 4.85
CA ILE A 143 -1.60 -1.08 4.08
C ILE A 143 -0.19 -0.99 4.65
N VAL A 144 0.79 -1.24 3.79
CA VAL A 144 2.21 -1.15 4.13
C VAL A 144 2.77 0.08 3.44
N ASN A 145 3.43 0.92 4.22
CA ASN A 145 4.13 2.05 3.64
C ASN A 145 5.53 1.64 3.21
N GLU A 146 5.85 1.86 1.94
CA GLU A 146 7.19 1.66 1.42
C GLU A 146 8.05 2.85 1.81
N ASN A 147 9.15 2.59 2.51
CA ASN A 147 10.12 3.60 2.90
C ASN A 147 11.55 3.12 2.61
N ASP A 148 12.52 4.02 2.77
CA ASP A 148 13.93 3.73 2.50
C ASP A 148 14.55 2.69 3.44
N ALA A 149 13.91 2.38 4.56
CA ALA A 149 14.42 1.44 5.56
C ALA A 149 14.12 -0.02 5.21
N VAL A 150 13.14 -0.27 4.33
CA VAL A 150 12.70 -1.62 3.97
C VAL A 150 12.64 -1.75 2.45
N SER A 151 13.40 -2.70 1.90
CA SER A 151 13.43 -2.94 0.47
C SER A 151 12.16 -3.64 -0.02
N VAL A 152 11.90 -3.55 -1.33
CA VAL A 152 10.80 -4.25 -1.99
C VAL A 152 10.92 -5.77 -1.79
N GLU A 153 12.15 -6.31 -1.80
CA GLU A 153 12.40 -7.73 -1.58
C GLU A 153 11.96 -8.18 -0.18
N GLU A 154 12.22 -7.37 0.83
CA GLU A 154 11.82 -7.65 2.22
C GLU A 154 10.31 -7.61 2.40
N LEU A 155 9.64 -6.65 1.75
CA LEU A 155 8.19 -6.61 1.70
C LEU A 155 7.64 -7.86 0.99
N ASP A 156 8.26 -8.28 -0.10
CA ASP A 156 7.88 -9.49 -0.80
C ASP A 156 8.04 -10.74 0.07
N HIS A 157 9.08 -10.83 0.88
CA HIS A 157 9.27 -11.94 1.83
C HIS A 157 8.16 -11.98 2.89
N LEU A 158 7.75 -10.83 3.42
CA LEU A 158 6.68 -10.77 4.41
C LEU A 158 5.33 -11.17 3.84
N THR A 159 5.04 -10.78 2.61
CA THR A 159 3.77 -11.07 1.96
C THR A 159 3.70 -12.47 1.34
N LYS A 160 4.85 -13.12 1.10
CA LYS A 160 4.95 -14.48 0.56
C LYS A 160 4.74 -15.57 1.60
N PHE A 161 4.82 -15.24 2.87
CA PHE A 161 4.86 -16.25 3.93
C PHE A 161 3.57 -17.08 3.94
N GLY A 162 3.71 -18.36 3.61
CA GLY A 162 2.65 -19.37 3.74
C GLY A 162 1.78 -19.61 2.51
N ASP A 163 1.96 -18.89 1.38
CA ASP A 163 1.13 -19.13 0.20
C ASP A 163 1.88 -18.91 -1.10
N ASN A 164 1.90 -19.97 -1.95
CA ASN A 164 2.42 -19.89 -3.30
C ASN A 164 1.44 -19.25 -4.29
N ASP A 165 0.23 -18.91 -3.82
CA ASP A 165 -0.88 -18.44 -4.65
C ASP A 165 -1.07 -16.94 -4.51
N ARG A 166 -0.06 -16.20 -4.98
CA ARG A 166 -0.01 -14.75 -4.87
C ARG A 166 0.25 -14.08 -6.22
N LEU A 167 -0.48 -13.02 -6.49
CA LEU A 167 -0.23 -12.10 -7.59
C LEU A 167 0.24 -10.76 -7.05
N SER A 168 1.32 -10.21 -7.63
CA SER A 168 1.76 -8.84 -7.37
C SER A 168 1.52 -7.98 -8.61
N ALA A 169 0.95 -6.80 -8.42
CA ALA A 169 0.70 -5.85 -9.50
C ALA A 169 1.09 -4.44 -9.05
N THR A 170 1.57 -3.65 -10.00
CA THR A 170 1.94 -2.26 -9.75
C THR A 170 0.98 -1.34 -10.50
N VAL A 171 0.46 -0.34 -9.80
CA VAL A 171 -0.33 0.73 -10.39
C VAL A 171 0.65 1.77 -10.94
N ALA A 172 0.62 1.94 -12.23
CA ALA A 172 1.45 2.91 -12.95
C ALA A 172 0.72 4.23 -13.13
#